data_dc3a9b912bd22e33e15baf9ae6ebfb9e
#
_entry.id   dc3a9b912bd22e33e15baf9ae6ebfb9e
#
_cell.length_a   1.000
_cell.length_b   1.000
_cell.length_c   1.000
_cell.angle_alpha   90.00
_cell.angle_beta   90.00
_cell.angle_gamma   90.00
#
_symmetry.space_group_name_H-M   'P 1'
#
loop_
_entity.id
_entity.type
_entity.pdbx_description
1 polymer ?
#
loop_
_entity_poly.entity_id
_entity_poly.type
_entity_poly.pdbx_seq_one_letter_code
_entity_poly.pdbx_strand_id
1 'polypeptide(L)'
;MAILTEPIGSIPRPASLIQSIAAFQAGKVSRESLEEAYTDALRDTIARLERTGSPVITDGEQTKPSFATYPLSGLDNLASDGVTIPFADGHVRQLPRLTKAPFRYGVHAASYLQAARGYTQARIKQAVISASALSLLYPSTEIPGYPREAFLADLIDEAETDIRSALDAGADSVQIDFTEARLSLKLDPSGSLLRSFVALNNQVLDRFSPVERLRIGVHVCPGGDQDSTHSADVDYEALLPDLFQMNVGRFYLQMASEPDRKRILRRVSQLLGTNRTIFIGVIDPIHPVVETPAEVRDRVLEAASFLPAVQLGTTDDCGFAPFADDTSTAREIAFSKVQARVEGTEMAARELGV
;
A
#
# COMPACT_ATOMS: atom_id res chain seq x y z
N MET A 1 -3.40 -8.81 -25.54
CA MET A 1 -3.62 -8.92 -24.07
C MET A 1 -3.28 -7.56 -23.51
N ALA A 2 -4.13 -6.91 -22.73
CA ALA A 2 -3.87 -5.55 -22.27
C ALA A 2 -2.85 -5.55 -21.09
N ILE A 3 -1.97 -4.55 -21.03
CA ILE A 3 -1.13 -4.31 -19.86
C ILE A 3 -2.03 -3.95 -18.68
N LEU A 4 -1.85 -4.63 -17.55
CA LEU A 4 -2.64 -4.36 -16.35
C LEU A 4 -2.29 -2.99 -15.78
N THR A 5 -3.28 -2.29 -15.21
CA THR A 5 -3.05 -1.01 -14.52
C THR A 5 -3.90 -0.94 -13.25
N GLU A 6 -3.26 -0.66 -12.12
CA GLU A 6 -3.89 -0.65 -10.80
C GLU A 6 -3.34 0.50 -9.93
N PRO A 7 -4.15 1.25 -9.17
CA PRO A 7 -3.65 2.25 -8.22
C PRO A 7 -2.98 1.58 -7.02
N ILE A 8 -2.10 2.27 -6.30
CA ILE A 8 -1.61 1.78 -5.00
C ILE A 8 -2.76 1.77 -3.98
N GLY A 9 -3.43 2.88 -3.76
CA GLY A 9 -4.61 2.79 -2.89
C GLY A 9 -5.17 4.12 -2.45
N SER A 10 -4.48 4.82 -1.60
CA SER A 10 -4.99 6.01 -0.94
C SER A 10 -5.17 7.21 -1.89
N ILE A 11 -6.27 7.92 -1.71
CA ILE A 11 -6.60 9.17 -2.40
C ILE A 11 -6.77 10.27 -1.34
N PRO A 12 -6.29 11.51 -1.59
CA PRO A 12 -6.48 12.62 -0.67
C PRO A 12 -7.96 12.78 -0.27
N ARG A 13 -8.20 12.96 1.02
CA ARG A 13 -9.55 13.10 1.56
C ARG A 13 -10.13 14.46 1.17
N PRO A 14 -11.46 14.56 0.89
CA PRO A 14 -12.08 15.85 0.66
C PRO A 14 -12.00 16.71 1.93
N ALA A 15 -11.87 18.03 1.76
CA ALA A 15 -11.76 18.98 2.87
C ALA A 15 -12.93 18.88 3.87
N SER A 16 -14.13 18.56 3.38
CA SER A 16 -15.32 18.32 4.22
C SER A 16 -15.13 17.16 5.18
N LEU A 17 -14.53 16.02 4.71
CA LEU A 17 -14.26 14.88 5.58
C LEU A 17 -13.19 15.23 6.64
N ILE A 18 -12.11 15.90 6.26
CA ILE A 18 -11.06 16.34 7.20
C ILE A 18 -11.64 17.24 8.28
N GLN A 19 -12.50 18.18 7.91
CA GLN A 19 -13.21 19.04 8.86
C GLN A 19 -14.15 18.25 9.78
N SER A 20 -14.87 17.26 9.25
CA SER A 20 -15.76 16.39 10.05
C SER A 20 -14.97 15.55 11.04
N ILE A 21 -13.83 14.99 10.65
CA ILE A 21 -12.93 14.24 11.56
C ILE A 21 -12.45 15.16 12.70
N ALA A 22 -11.95 16.35 12.38
CA ALA A 22 -11.49 17.31 13.37
C ALA A 22 -12.62 17.77 14.31
N ALA A 23 -13.82 18.00 13.77
CA ALA A 23 -14.99 18.38 14.55
C ALA A 23 -15.45 17.26 15.51
N PHE A 24 -15.39 15.99 15.07
CA PHE A 24 -15.70 14.84 15.89
C PHE A 24 -14.70 14.67 17.04
N GLN A 25 -13.39 14.78 16.73
CA GLN A 25 -12.33 14.74 17.75
C GLN A 25 -12.49 15.85 18.81
N ALA A 26 -13.00 17.00 18.39
CA ALA A 26 -13.30 18.13 19.27
C ALA A 26 -14.67 17.99 20.01
N GLY A 27 -15.41 16.91 19.80
CA GLY A 27 -16.73 16.68 20.41
C GLY A 27 -17.84 17.60 19.86
N LYS A 28 -17.66 18.18 18.67
CA LYS A 28 -18.59 19.18 18.08
C LYS A 28 -19.64 18.54 17.17
N VAL A 29 -19.44 17.32 16.70
CA VAL A 29 -20.38 16.58 15.86
C VAL A 29 -20.56 15.17 16.41
N SER A 30 -21.69 14.53 16.09
CA SER A 30 -21.98 13.17 16.51
C SER A 30 -21.20 12.15 15.65
N ARG A 31 -21.17 10.88 16.13
CA ARG A 31 -20.61 9.78 15.36
C ARG A 31 -21.40 9.56 14.06
N GLU A 32 -22.72 9.67 14.10
CA GLU A 32 -23.58 9.52 12.91
C GLU A 32 -23.19 10.54 11.83
N SER A 33 -22.98 11.80 12.21
CA SER A 33 -22.55 12.85 11.27
C SER A 33 -21.16 12.57 10.67
N LEU A 34 -20.25 11.95 11.43
CA LEU A 34 -18.94 11.54 10.91
C LEU A 34 -19.08 10.36 9.94
N GLU A 35 -19.92 9.36 10.26
CA GLU A 35 -20.18 8.21 9.39
C GLU A 35 -20.85 8.63 8.06
N GLU A 36 -21.73 9.64 8.07
CA GLU A 36 -22.27 10.26 6.86
C GLU A 36 -21.17 10.88 6.01
N ALA A 37 -20.26 11.63 6.64
CA ALA A 37 -19.13 12.25 5.94
C ALA A 37 -18.17 11.20 5.33
N TYR A 38 -17.91 10.09 6.02
CA TYR A 38 -17.16 8.96 5.47
C TYR A 38 -17.86 8.33 4.27
N THR A 39 -19.17 8.13 4.37
CA THR A 39 -20.00 7.57 3.30
C THR A 39 -19.95 8.44 2.04
N ASP A 40 -20.09 9.76 2.19
CA ASP A 40 -20.07 10.70 1.10
C ASP A 40 -18.68 10.75 0.43
N ALA A 41 -17.61 10.77 1.22
CA ALA A 41 -16.24 10.75 0.71
C ALA A 41 -15.91 9.46 -0.04
N LEU A 42 -16.34 8.31 0.48
CA LEU A 42 -16.15 7.01 -0.17
C LEU A 42 -16.89 6.95 -1.51
N ARG A 43 -18.16 7.34 -1.54
CA ARG A 43 -18.99 7.36 -2.75
C ARG A 43 -18.42 8.28 -3.83
N ASP A 44 -18.01 9.51 -3.47
CA ASP A 44 -17.38 10.43 -4.39
C ASP A 44 -16.04 9.89 -4.94
N THR A 45 -15.22 9.29 -4.06
CA THR A 45 -13.93 8.71 -4.45
C THR A 45 -14.11 7.58 -5.46
N ILE A 46 -15.03 6.65 -5.20
CA ILE A 46 -15.32 5.52 -6.10
C ILE A 46 -15.80 6.05 -7.46
N ALA A 47 -16.80 6.94 -7.47
CA ALA A 47 -17.33 7.51 -8.71
C ALA A 47 -16.27 8.25 -9.54
N ARG A 48 -15.31 8.88 -8.87
CA ARG A 48 -14.20 9.58 -9.54
C ARG A 48 -13.14 8.61 -10.06
N LEU A 49 -12.79 7.55 -9.30
CA LEU A 49 -11.88 6.51 -9.76
C LEU A 49 -12.44 5.80 -10.99
N GLU A 50 -13.74 5.48 -11.03
CA GLU A 50 -14.39 4.91 -12.21
C GLU A 50 -14.28 5.84 -13.44
N ARG A 51 -14.46 7.15 -13.26
CA ARG A 51 -14.31 8.14 -14.35
C ARG A 51 -12.90 8.24 -14.90
N THR A 52 -11.86 7.84 -14.16
CA THR A 52 -10.49 7.77 -14.72
C THR A 52 -10.31 6.65 -15.75
N GLY A 53 -11.27 5.74 -15.88
CA GLY A 53 -11.18 4.56 -16.74
C GLY A 53 -10.32 3.44 -16.15
N SER A 54 -9.87 3.53 -14.90
CA SER A 54 -9.07 2.48 -14.26
C SER A 54 -9.83 1.16 -14.19
N PRO A 55 -9.30 0.05 -14.76
CA PRO A 55 -9.99 -1.24 -14.77
C PRO A 55 -10.09 -1.90 -13.40
N VAL A 56 -9.25 -1.48 -12.47
CA VAL A 56 -9.28 -1.86 -11.05
C VAL A 56 -9.19 -0.58 -10.23
N ILE A 57 -10.05 -0.45 -9.24
CA ILE A 57 -10.09 0.70 -8.32
C ILE A 57 -9.80 0.25 -6.89
N THR A 58 -9.76 1.20 -5.95
CA THR A 58 -9.67 0.97 -4.50
C THR A 58 -10.78 1.74 -3.78
N ASP A 59 -10.90 1.58 -2.47
CA ASP A 59 -11.75 2.42 -1.59
C ASP A 59 -11.16 3.84 -1.38
N GLY A 60 -9.97 4.10 -1.93
CA GLY A 60 -9.22 5.34 -1.71
C GLY A 60 -8.78 5.55 -0.27
N GLU A 61 -8.94 4.54 0.59
CA GLU A 61 -8.63 4.55 2.03
C GLU A 61 -9.34 5.69 2.79
N GLN A 62 -10.49 6.14 2.29
CA GLN A 62 -11.18 7.32 2.78
C GLN A 62 -11.60 7.20 4.24
N THR A 63 -11.91 5.99 4.70
CA THR A 63 -12.42 5.72 6.05
C THR A 63 -11.37 5.13 7.00
N LYS A 64 -10.15 4.84 6.50
CA LYS A 64 -9.04 4.37 7.33
C LYS A 64 -8.36 5.54 8.06
N PRO A 65 -7.93 5.39 9.31
CA PRO A 65 -7.09 6.39 10.00
C PRO A 65 -5.71 6.51 9.33
N SER A 66 -5.15 5.40 8.90
CA SER A 66 -3.98 5.28 8.02
C SER A 66 -3.91 3.89 7.42
N PHE A 67 -3.08 3.72 6.38
CA PHE A 67 -2.80 2.42 5.80
C PHE A 67 -2.21 1.42 6.81
N ALA A 68 -1.45 1.92 7.81
CA ALA A 68 -0.70 1.10 8.75
C ALA A 68 -1.46 0.77 10.04
N THR A 69 -2.34 1.67 10.51
CA THR A 69 -2.94 1.56 11.85
C THR A 69 -4.43 1.22 11.86
N TYR A 70 -5.04 0.99 10.70
CA TYR A 70 -6.46 0.61 10.65
C TYR A 70 -6.80 -0.64 11.48
N PRO A 71 -5.91 -1.69 11.56
CA PRO A 71 -6.22 -2.88 12.35
C PRO A 71 -6.28 -2.61 13.85
N LEU A 72 -5.70 -1.49 14.29
CA LEU A 72 -5.57 -1.13 15.70
C LEU A 72 -6.77 -0.33 16.22
N SER A 73 -7.72 0.01 15.34
CA SER A 73 -8.89 0.82 15.69
C SER A 73 -9.74 0.13 16.78
N GLY A 74 -9.99 0.85 17.87
CA GLY A 74 -10.82 0.37 18.96
C GLY A 74 -10.10 -0.52 19.99
N LEU A 75 -8.81 -0.78 19.83
CA LEU A 75 -8.04 -1.56 20.82
C LEU A 75 -7.75 -0.73 22.09
N ASP A 76 -7.86 -1.39 23.27
CA ASP A 76 -7.62 -0.79 24.59
C ASP A 76 -6.26 -1.20 25.19
N ASN A 77 -5.48 -2.02 24.49
CA ASN A 77 -4.21 -2.58 24.93
C ASN A 77 -2.99 -1.94 24.27
N LEU A 78 -3.12 -0.68 23.84
CA LEU A 78 -2.07 0.09 23.20
C LEU A 78 -1.69 1.33 24.02
N ALA A 79 -0.40 1.67 24.01
CA ALA A 79 0.15 2.93 24.49
C ALA A 79 0.75 3.73 23.32
N SER A 80 0.78 5.06 23.42
CA SER A 80 1.19 5.95 22.33
C SER A 80 2.71 6.09 22.17
N ASP A 81 3.53 5.41 22.99
CA ASP A 81 4.98 5.55 23.10
C ASP A 81 5.75 4.44 22.36
N GLY A 82 5.27 4.00 21.22
CA GLY A 82 5.90 2.96 20.41
C GLY A 82 7.01 3.48 19.50
N VAL A 83 7.25 2.76 18.40
CA VAL A 83 8.33 3.07 17.45
C VAL A 83 8.07 4.37 16.70
N THR A 84 9.08 5.23 16.63
CA THR A 84 9.04 6.49 15.89
C THR A 84 9.72 6.32 14.54
N ILE A 85 9.07 6.80 13.48
CA ILE A 85 9.55 6.77 12.10
C ILE A 85 9.80 8.21 11.66
N PRO A 86 11.08 8.64 11.54
CA PRO A 86 11.41 9.99 11.09
C PRO A 86 11.39 10.07 9.56
N PHE A 87 10.91 11.20 9.03
CA PHE A 87 10.90 11.54 7.61
C PHE A 87 11.99 12.56 7.29
N ALA A 88 12.30 12.73 5.98
CA ALA A 88 13.42 13.53 5.53
C ALA A 88 13.27 15.04 5.83
N ASP A 89 12.04 15.55 5.93
CA ASP A 89 11.73 16.93 6.31
C ASP A 89 11.71 17.19 7.83
N GLY A 90 11.89 16.13 8.63
CA GLY A 90 11.95 16.18 10.08
C GLY A 90 10.64 15.91 10.81
N HIS A 91 9.51 15.74 10.09
CA HIS A 91 8.31 15.26 10.78
C HIS A 91 8.46 13.78 11.14
N VAL A 92 7.61 13.31 12.05
CA VAL A 92 7.67 11.94 12.55
C VAL A 92 6.28 11.32 12.59
N ARG A 93 6.21 10.03 12.30
CA ARG A 93 5.05 9.18 12.61
C ARG A 93 5.43 8.22 13.73
N GLN A 94 4.48 7.92 14.59
CA GLN A 94 4.68 7.02 15.71
C GLN A 94 3.67 5.88 15.67
N LEU A 95 4.18 4.65 15.69
CA LEU A 95 3.34 3.48 15.94
C LEU A 95 3.05 3.37 17.45
N PRO A 96 1.89 2.86 17.86
CA PRO A 96 1.64 2.56 19.25
C PRO A 96 2.48 1.35 19.71
N ARG A 97 2.53 1.13 21.01
CA ARG A 97 3.17 0.00 21.66
C ARG A 97 2.12 -0.89 22.32
N LEU A 98 2.22 -2.19 22.11
CA LEU A 98 1.38 -3.17 22.78
C LEU A 98 1.69 -3.22 24.29
N THR A 99 0.67 -3.25 25.14
CA THR A 99 0.81 -3.22 26.59
C THR A 99 0.37 -4.50 27.30
N LYS A 100 -0.55 -5.27 26.71
CA LYS A 100 -1.08 -6.51 27.29
C LYS A 100 -1.59 -7.45 26.20
N ALA A 101 -1.66 -8.74 26.52
CA ALA A 101 -2.28 -9.79 25.72
C ALA A 101 -3.82 -9.70 25.67
N PRO A 102 -4.47 -10.40 24.71
CA PRO A 102 -3.88 -10.90 23.47
C PRO A 102 -3.78 -9.81 22.41
N PHE A 103 -3.00 -10.02 21.36
CA PHE A 103 -3.04 -9.17 20.19
C PHE A 103 -4.16 -9.68 19.25
N ARG A 104 -5.06 -8.78 18.86
CA ARG A 104 -6.11 -9.05 17.88
C ARG A 104 -6.33 -7.80 17.05
N TYR A 105 -6.76 -7.95 15.79
CA TYR A 105 -7.21 -6.81 15.00
C TYR A 105 -8.57 -6.34 15.50
N GLY A 106 -8.72 -5.05 15.70
CA GLY A 106 -10.02 -4.42 15.95
C GLY A 106 -10.86 -4.29 14.67
N VAL A 107 -10.19 -4.14 13.52
CA VAL A 107 -10.83 -4.00 12.20
C VAL A 107 -10.02 -4.76 11.15
N HIS A 108 -10.72 -5.53 10.30
CA HIS A 108 -10.14 -6.19 9.13
C HIS A 108 -10.48 -5.43 7.84
N ALA A 109 -9.59 -5.47 6.86
CA ALA A 109 -9.70 -4.73 5.60
C ALA A 109 -10.95 -5.12 4.77
N ALA A 110 -11.48 -6.32 4.96
CA ALA A 110 -12.72 -6.76 4.32
C ALA A 110 -13.92 -5.83 4.60
N SER A 111 -13.97 -5.17 5.77
CA SER A 111 -15.05 -4.22 6.10
C SER A 111 -15.03 -2.99 5.19
N TYR A 112 -13.86 -2.47 4.85
CA TYR A 112 -13.69 -1.36 3.91
C TYR A 112 -14.07 -1.76 2.48
N LEU A 113 -13.66 -2.97 2.06
CA LEU A 113 -14.05 -3.53 0.77
C LEU A 113 -15.57 -3.68 0.65
N GLN A 114 -16.23 -4.21 1.69
CA GLN A 114 -17.69 -4.39 1.71
C GLN A 114 -18.42 -3.06 1.62
N ALA A 115 -17.96 -2.03 2.34
CA ALA A 115 -18.50 -0.68 2.25
C ALA A 115 -18.37 -0.13 0.82
N ALA A 116 -17.18 -0.29 0.18
CA ALA A 116 -16.94 0.15 -1.19
C ALA A 116 -17.83 -0.59 -2.21
N ARG A 117 -18.05 -1.89 -2.03
CA ARG A 117 -18.93 -2.72 -2.87
C ARG A 117 -20.38 -2.22 -2.90
N GLY A 118 -20.83 -1.51 -1.89
CA GLY A 118 -22.14 -0.87 -1.89
C GLY A 118 -22.34 0.21 -2.96
N TYR A 119 -21.24 0.70 -3.57
CA TYR A 119 -21.27 1.83 -4.49
C TYR A 119 -20.75 1.50 -5.90
N THR A 120 -20.22 0.30 -6.15
CA THR A 120 -19.64 -0.05 -7.46
C THR A 120 -19.72 -1.53 -7.78
N GLN A 121 -19.75 -1.85 -9.08
CA GLN A 121 -19.53 -3.19 -9.61
C GLN A 121 -18.12 -3.37 -10.21
N ALA A 122 -17.29 -2.34 -10.17
CA ALA A 122 -15.90 -2.41 -10.66
C ALA A 122 -15.08 -3.43 -9.87
N ARG A 123 -13.97 -3.86 -10.43
CA ARG A 123 -12.98 -4.68 -9.75
C ARG A 123 -12.30 -3.83 -8.68
N ILE A 124 -12.26 -4.30 -7.43
CA ILE A 124 -11.65 -3.58 -6.32
C ILE A 124 -10.43 -4.35 -5.83
N LYS A 125 -9.28 -3.66 -5.77
CA LYS A 125 -8.08 -4.09 -5.03
C LYS A 125 -8.17 -3.60 -3.60
N GLN A 126 -7.83 -4.45 -2.62
CA GLN A 126 -7.79 -4.09 -1.21
C GLN A 126 -6.35 -4.08 -0.70
N ALA A 127 -5.94 -2.97 -0.08
CA ALA A 127 -4.66 -2.86 0.61
C ALA A 127 -4.78 -3.31 2.08
N VAL A 128 -3.78 -4.06 2.54
CA VAL A 128 -3.58 -4.52 3.92
C VAL A 128 -2.17 -4.17 4.38
N ILE A 129 -1.99 -3.97 5.67
CA ILE A 129 -0.65 -3.74 6.25
C ILE A 129 0.14 -5.06 6.36
N SER A 130 1.46 -5.02 6.20
CA SER A 130 2.34 -6.17 6.40
C SER A 130 2.37 -6.63 7.87
N ALA A 131 2.52 -7.94 8.09
CA ALA A 131 2.74 -8.47 9.44
C ALA A 131 4.04 -7.93 10.05
N SER A 132 5.07 -7.71 9.22
CA SER A 132 6.35 -7.17 9.71
C SER A 132 6.23 -5.74 10.24
N ALA A 133 5.41 -4.88 9.65
CA ALA A 133 5.15 -3.55 10.21
C ALA A 133 4.50 -3.63 11.59
N LEU A 134 3.46 -4.45 11.74
CA LEU A 134 2.79 -4.63 13.04
C LEU A 134 3.62 -5.43 14.06
N SER A 135 4.65 -6.16 13.63
CA SER A 135 5.58 -6.81 14.56
C SER A 135 6.37 -5.81 15.42
N LEU A 136 6.44 -4.55 14.97
CA LEU A 136 7.08 -3.44 15.68
C LEU A 136 6.25 -2.93 16.89
N LEU A 137 5.00 -3.34 17.02
CA LEU A 137 4.15 -2.99 18.18
C LEU A 137 4.62 -3.67 19.47
N TYR A 138 5.31 -4.82 19.38
CA TYR A 138 5.76 -5.54 20.54
C TYR A 138 6.95 -4.81 21.20
N PRO A 139 6.89 -4.52 22.52
CA PRO A 139 7.93 -3.76 23.21
C PRO A 139 9.24 -4.53 23.30
N SER A 140 10.33 -3.78 23.55
CA SER A 140 11.65 -4.38 23.85
C SER A 140 11.67 -5.13 25.20
N THR A 141 10.82 -4.72 26.15
CA THR A 141 10.60 -5.44 27.41
C THR A 141 9.43 -6.41 27.23
N GLU A 142 9.66 -7.65 27.57
CA GLU A 142 8.66 -8.71 27.41
C GLU A 142 7.38 -8.40 28.23
N ILE A 143 6.23 -8.65 27.61
CA ILE A 143 4.92 -8.50 28.26
C ILE A 143 4.71 -9.73 29.19
N PRO A 144 4.45 -9.54 30.50
CA PRO A 144 4.27 -10.66 31.42
C PRO A 144 3.18 -11.65 30.96
N GLY A 145 3.55 -12.92 30.83
CA GLY A 145 2.65 -13.99 30.37
C GLY A 145 2.32 -13.98 28.90
N TYR A 146 2.97 -13.11 28.10
CA TYR A 146 2.75 -13.01 26.66
C TYR A 146 4.08 -12.78 25.93
N PRO A 147 4.91 -13.82 25.77
CA PRO A 147 6.21 -13.70 25.12
C PRO A 147 6.05 -13.31 23.64
N ARG A 148 7.14 -12.80 23.04
CA ARG A 148 7.15 -12.34 21.66
C ARG A 148 6.68 -13.41 20.66
N GLU A 149 7.00 -14.67 20.92
CA GLU A 149 6.59 -15.80 20.08
C GLU A 149 5.07 -15.98 20.07
N ALA A 150 4.40 -15.81 21.23
CA ALA A 150 2.94 -15.86 21.30
C ALA A 150 2.31 -14.66 20.59
N PHE A 151 2.88 -13.47 20.70
CA PHE A 151 2.46 -12.31 19.96
C PHE A 151 2.60 -12.52 18.44
N LEU A 152 3.74 -13.05 17.98
CA LEU A 152 3.95 -13.30 16.54
C LEU A 152 2.99 -14.37 16.00
N ALA A 153 2.64 -15.39 16.79
CA ALA A 153 1.62 -16.36 16.41
C ALA A 153 0.26 -15.71 16.22
N ASP A 154 -0.19 -14.91 17.20
CA ASP A 154 -1.43 -14.13 17.11
C ASP A 154 -1.42 -13.18 15.89
N LEU A 155 -0.30 -12.47 15.66
CA LEU A 155 -0.15 -11.57 14.53
C LEU A 155 -0.24 -12.27 13.17
N ILE A 156 0.37 -13.44 13.03
CA ILE A 156 0.29 -14.25 11.81
C ILE A 156 -1.15 -14.70 11.55
N ASP A 157 -1.88 -15.13 12.58
CA ASP A 157 -3.29 -15.52 12.49
C ASP A 157 -4.17 -14.34 12.05
N GLU A 158 -3.96 -13.17 12.62
CA GLU A 158 -4.70 -11.95 12.27
C GLU A 158 -4.38 -11.46 10.85
N ALA A 159 -3.11 -11.46 10.46
CA ALA A 159 -2.70 -11.05 9.11
C ALA A 159 -3.21 -12.02 8.03
N GLU A 160 -3.22 -13.35 8.30
CA GLU A 160 -3.89 -14.30 7.42
C GLU A 160 -5.37 -14.00 7.29
N THR A 161 -6.05 -13.79 8.43
CA THR A 161 -7.49 -13.50 8.47
C THR A 161 -7.81 -12.23 7.68
N ASP A 162 -6.98 -11.20 7.78
CA ASP A 162 -7.16 -9.94 7.07
C ASP A 162 -7.09 -10.11 5.55
N ILE A 163 -6.07 -10.82 5.05
CA ILE A 163 -5.93 -11.13 3.63
C ILE A 163 -7.06 -12.04 3.15
N ARG A 164 -7.34 -13.14 3.87
CA ARG A 164 -8.32 -14.15 3.49
C ARG A 164 -9.73 -13.57 3.44
N SER A 165 -10.11 -12.82 4.47
CA SER A 165 -11.44 -12.19 4.52
C SER A 165 -11.64 -11.17 3.38
N ALA A 166 -10.60 -10.45 2.97
CA ALA A 166 -10.67 -9.55 1.81
C ALA A 166 -10.86 -10.34 0.49
N LEU A 167 -10.12 -11.46 0.31
CA LEU A 167 -10.29 -12.33 -0.86
C LEU A 167 -11.69 -12.95 -0.90
N ASP A 168 -12.21 -13.42 0.24
CA ASP A 168 -13.53 -14.03 0.39
C ASP A 168 -14.66 -13.00 0.18
N ALA A 169 -14.45 -11.74 0.58
CA ALA A 169 -15.35 -10.63 0.30
C ALA A 169 -15.34 -10.17 -1.18
N GLY A 170 -14.52 -10.82 -2.02
CA GLY A 170 -14.48 -10.59 -3.46
C GLY A 170 -13.50 -9.51 -3.92
N ALA A 171 -12.44 -9.23 -3.16
CA ALA A 171 -11.34 -8.42 -3.68
C ALA A 171 -10.81 -9.03 -4.98
N ASP A 172 -10.53 -8.23 -5.98
CA ASP A 172 -9.85 -8.69 -7.20
C ASP A 172 -8.44 -9.17 -6.89
N SER A 173 -7.75 -8.39 -6.08
CA SER A 173 -6.45 -8.71 -5.52
C SER A 173 -6.29 -8.06 -4.14
N VAL A 174 -5.35 -8.58 -3.34
CA VAL A 174 -4.95 -8.00 -2.06
C VAL A 174 -3.50 -7.53 -2.18
N GLN A 175 -3.24 -6.30 -1.79
CA GLN A 175 -1.91 -5.69 -1.76
C GLN A 175 -1.43 -5.60 -0.31
N ILE A 176 -0.28 -6.19 -0.03
CA ILE A 176 0.42 -6.04 1.26
C ILE A 176 1.30 -4.80 1.17
N ASP A 177 1.07 -3.80 2.00
CA ASP A 177 1.93 -2.63 2.09
C ASP A 177 3.12 -2.94 2.99
N PHE A 178 4.29 -3.06 2.38
CA PHE A 178 5.57 -3.41 3.02
C PHE A 178 6.53 -2.21 2.95
N THR A 179 6.09 -1.08 3.48
CA THR A 179 6.84 0.19 3.39
C THR A 179 8.09 0.20 4.27
N GLU A 180 8.11 -0.57 5.37
CA GLU A 180 9.26 -0.73 6.25
C GLU A 180 10.41 -1.54 5.61
N ALA A 181 10.20 -2.18 4.45
CA ALA A 181 11.25 -2.95 3.77
C ALA A 181 12.48 -2.09 3.47
N ARG A 182 12.28 -0.94 2.82
CA ARG A 182 13.37 -0.02 2.48
C ARG A 182 13.95 0.66 3.72
N LEU A 183 13.09 0.99 4.70
CA LEU A 183 13.52 1.51 6.00
C LEU A 183 14.41 0.52 6.77
N SER A 184 14.13 -0.77 6.69
CA SER A 184 14.92 -1.79 7.38
C SER A 184 16.37 -1.82 6.94
N LEU A 185 16.67 -1.56 5.66
CA LEU A 185 18.04 -1.43 5.15
C LEU A 185 18.74 -0.15 5.63
N LYS A 186 17.98 0.92 5.90
CA LYS A 186 18.52 2.14 6.52
C LYS A 186 18.95 1.87 7.97
N LEU A 187 18.16 1.08 8.69
CA LEU A 187 18.41 0.72 10.09
C LEU A 187 19.47 -0.38 10.24
N ASP A 188 19.48 -1.35 9.32
CA ASP A 188 20.41 -2.47 9.27
C ASP A 188 20.92 -2.72 7.85
N PRO A 189 22.03 -2.08 7.45
CA PRO A 189 22.62 -2.24 6.13
C PRO A 189 23.11 -3.67 5.82
N SER A 190 23.20 -4.56 6.82
CA SER A 190 23.53 -5.98 6.59
C SER A 190 22.39 -6.75 5.91
N GLY A 191 21.16 -6.19 5.90
CA GLY A 191 19.95 -6.80 5.39
C GLY A 191 19.37 -7.89 6.29
N SER A 192 19.92 -8.12 7.48
CA SER A 192 19.40 -9.15 8.40
C SER A 192 17.99 -8.83 8.86
N LEU A 193 17.71 -7.55 9.17
CA LEU A 193 16.37 -7.10 9.54
C LEU A 193 15.38 -7.28 8.38
N LEU A 194 15.75 -6.91 7.16
CA LEU A 194 14.92 -7.11 5.97
C LEU A 194 14.57 -8.59 5.78
N ARG A 195 15.56 -9.48 5.84
CA ARG A 195 15.33 -10.92 5.70
C ARG A 195 14.40 -11.47 6.79
N SER A 196 14.50 -10.96 8.02
CA SER A 196 13.58 -11.36 9.09
C SER A 196 12.14 -10.91 8.83
N PHE A 197 11.94 -9.71 8.27
CA PHE A 197 10.63 -9.20 7.86
C PHE A 197 10.04 -10.00 6.69
N VAL A 198 10.85 -10.30 5.67
CA VAL A 198 10.43 -11.17 4.56
C VAL A 198 10.04 -12.56 5.07
N ALA A 199 10.83 -13.13 5.97
CA ALA A 199 10.52 -14.45 6.56
C ALA A 199 9.20 -14.42 7.36
N LEU A 200 8.93 -13.38 8.13
CA LEU A 200 7.67 -13.24 8.88
C LEU A 200 6.47 -13.11 7.94
N ASN A 201 6.56 -12.25 6.93
CA ASN A 201 5.49 -12.12 5.94
C ASN A 201 5.26 -13.42 5.15
N ASN A 202 6.32 -14.17 4.84
CA ASN A 202 6.19 -15.48 4.20
C ASN A 202 5.50 -16.52 5.09
N GLN A 203 5.65 -16.46 6.43
CA GLN A 203 4.88 -17.34 7.32
C GLN A 203 3.35 -17.13 7.18
N VAL A 204 2.92 -15.90 6.92
CA VAL A 204 1.52 -15.60 6.58
C VAL A 204 1.17 -16.13 5.19
N LEU A 205 2.01 -15.82 4.18
CA LEU A 205 1.77 -16.15 2.78
C LEU A 205 1.79 -17.68 2.51
N ASP A 206 2.55 -18.45 3.27
CA ASP A 206 2.63 -19.90 3.13
C ASP A 206 1.33 -20.61 3.55
N ARG A 207 0.41 -19.91 4.22
CA ARG A 207 -0.94 -20.39 4.53
C ARG A 207 -1.92 -20.30 3.36
N PHE A 208 -1.51 -19.63 2.26
CA PHE A 208 -2.28 -19.50 1.02
C PHE A 208 -1.76 -20.49 -0.04
N SER A 209 -2.68 -21.06 -0.81
CA SER A 209 -2.33 -21.90 -1.96
C SER A 209 -1.59 -21.11 -3.04
N PRO A 210 -0.81 -21.79 -3.91
CA PRO A 210 -0.14 -21.10 -5.03
C PRO A 210 -1.10 -20.30 -5.93
N VAL A 211 -2.36 -20.74 -6.08
CA VAL A 211 -3.37 -20.04 -6.88
C VAL A 211 -3.87 -18.77 -6.20
N GLU A 212 -4.11 -18.82 -4.88
CA GLU A 212 -4.50 -17.63 -4.12
C GLU A 212 -3.38 -16.59 -4.14
N ARG A 213 -2.11 -17.01 -4.00
CA ARG A 213 -0.94 -16.11 -4.04
C ARG A 213 -0.79 -15.35 -5.36
N LEU A 214 -1.35 -15.82 -6.49
CA LEU A 214 -1.39 -15.05 -7.74
C LEU A 214 -2.24 -13.78 -7.64
N ARG A 215 -3.15 -13.72 -6.66
CA ARG A 215 -4.00 -12.56 -6.36
C ARG A 215 -3.48 -11.74 -5.19
N ILE A 216 -2.38 -12.13 -4.58
CA ILE A 216 -1.73 -11.40 -3.48
C ILE A 216 -0.48 -10.74 -4.03
N GLY A 217 -0.30 -9.47 -3.72
CA GLY A 217 0.86 -8.69 -4.13
C GLY A 217 1.52 -7.96 -2.96
N VAL A 218 2.75 -7.51 -3.17
CA VAL A 218 3.48 -6.68 -2.21
C VAL A 218 3.81 -5.33 -2.83
N HIS A 219 3.52 -4.26 -2.12
CA HIS A 219 3.91 -2.89 -2.46
C HIS A 219 5.10 -2.44 -1.62
N VAL A 220 6.10 -1.86 -2.29
CA VAL A 220 7.28 -1.30 -1.64
C VAL A 220 7.62 0.06 -2.25
N CYS A 221 7.68 1.06 -1.39
CA CYS A 221 8.09 2.42 -1.71
C CYS A 221 9.02 2.98 -0.62
N PRO A 222 9.52 4.21 -0.73
CA PRO A 222 10.36 4.82 0.30
C PRO A 222 9.56 5.30 1.52
N GLY A 223 8.26 5.03 1.59
CA GLY A 223 7.33 5.50 2.60
C GLY A 223 7.04 6.99 2.47
N GLY A 224 6.03 7.34 1.64
CA GLY A 224 5.61 8.73 1.43
C GLY A 224 4.62 9.19 2.49
N ASP A 225 4.76 10.44 2.94
CA ASP A 225 3.83 11.17 3.79
C ASP A 225 4.12 12.66 3.72
N GLN A 226 3.10 13.51 3.58
CA GLN A 226 3.22 14.97 3.54
C GLN A 226 4.32 15.48 2.59
N ASP A 227 4.35 14.96 1.36
CA ASP A 227 5.36 15.24 0.33
C ASP A 227 6.81 14.92 0.76
N SER A 228 7.00 14.11 1.79
CA SER A 228 8.30 13.64 2.29
C SER A 228 8.40 12.12 2.26
N THR A 229 9.61 11.58 2.46
CA THR A 229 9.85 10.14 2.52
C THR A 229 10.79 9.80 3.68
N HIS A 230 10.72 8.55 4.20
CA HIS A 230 11.63 8.13 5.28
C HIS A 230 12.89 7.39 4.79
N SER A 231 12.90 6.84 3.57
CA SER A 231 14.00 5.97 3.11
C SER A 231 14.33 6.07 1.60
N ALA A 232 14.05 7.22 0.96
CA ALA A 232 14.43 7.43 -0.45
C ALA A 232 15.97 7.46 -0.64
N ASP A 233 16.73 7.73 0.40
CA ASP A 233 18.18 7.73 0.45
C ASP A 233 18.82 6.31 0.47
N VAL A 234 18.02 5.26 0.59
CA VAL A 234 18.48 3.86 0.54
C VAL A 234 18.53 3.37 -0.90
N ASP A 235 19.59 2.67 -1.31
CA ASP A 235 19.69 2.07 -2.64
C ASP A 235 18.56 1.04 -2.86
N TYR A 236 17.69 1.32 -3.81
CA TYR A 236 16.55 0.46 -4.09
C TYR A 236 16.95 -0.90 -4.68
N GLU A 237 18.08 -0.95 -5.45
CA GLU A 237 18.57 -2.23 -5.99
C GLU A 237 18.96 -3.22 -4.89
N ALA A 238 19.52 -2.73 -3.78
CA ALA A 238 19.94 -3.56 -2.66
C ALA A 238 18.76 -4.30 -1.98
N LEU A 239 17.55 -3.74 -2.06
CA LEU A 239 16.34 -4.35 -1.53
C LEU A 239 15.87 -5.55 -2.34
N LEU A 240 16.01 -5.51 -3.67
CA LEU A 240 15.31 -6.39 -4.59
C LEU A 240 15.59 -7.89 -4.38
N PRO A 241 16.85 -8.36 -4.13
CA PRO A 241 17.11 -9.79 -3.94
C PRO A 241 16.32 -10.42 -2.79
N ASP A 242 16.20 -9.73 -1.67
CA ASP A 242 15.46 -10.20 -0.50
C ASP A 242 13.94 -9.99 -0.69
N LEU A 243 13.51 -8.87 -1.28
CA LEU A 243 12.11 -8.61 -1.61
C LEU A 243 11.52 -9.71 -2.51
N PHE A 244 12.27 -10.13 -3.52
CA PHE A 244 11.83 -11.17 -4.46
C PHE A 244 11.79 -12.58 -3.85
N GLN A 245 12.15 -12.77 -2.58
CA GLN A 245 11.86 -13.99 -1.80
C GLN A 245 10.44 -14.00 -1.22
N MET A 246 9.67 -12.91 -1.34
CA MET A 246 8.26 -12.90 -0.96
C MET A 246 7.45 -13.86 -1.83
N ASN A 247 6.63 -14.71 -1.19
CA ASN A 247 5.80 -15.74 -1.84
C ASN A 247 4.49 -15.18 -2.42
N VAL A 248 4.59 -14.10 -3.20
CA VAL A 248 3.47 -13.41 -3.85
C VAL A 248 3.51 -13.53 -5.37
N GLY A 249 2.36 -13.35 -6.03
CA GLY A 249 2.24 -13.32 -7.48
C GLY A 249 2.41 -11.92 -8.09
N ARG A 250 2.32 -10.85 -7.30
CA ARG A 250 2.36 -9.47 -7.80
C ARG A 250 3.36 -8.63 -7.01
N PHE A 251 4.12 -7.80 -7.69
CA PHE A 251 5.04 -6.84 -7.09
C PHE A 251 4.70 -5.45 -7.60
N TYR A 252 4.42 -4.50 -6.70
CA TYR A 252 4.18 -3.09 -7.01
C TYR A 252 5.42 -2.31 -6.59
N LEU A 253 6.21 -1.93 -7.60
CA LEU A 253 7.55 -1.37 -7.40
C LEU A 253 7.56 0.12 -7.74
N GLN A 254 8.01 0.94 -6.82
CA GLN A 254 8.34 2.34 -7.11
C GLN A 254 9.32 2.41 -8.29
N MET A 255 9.04 3.28 -9.26
CA MET A 255 9.91 3.42 -10.43
C MET A 255 9.91 4.82 -11.02
N ALA A 256 8.81 5.59 -10.92
CA ALA A 256 8.69 6.91 -11.54
C ALA A 256 9.71 7.89 -10.96
N SER A 257 9.94 7.85 -9.65
CA SER A 257 10.87 8.71 -8.91
C SER A 257 12.29 8.12 -8.80
N GLU A 258 12.55 6.90 -9.34
CA GLU A 258 13.90 6.32 -9.30
C GLU A 258 14.83 7.00 -10.31
N PRO A 259 16.03 7.45 -9.88
CA PRO A 259 16.96 8.18 -10.74
C PRO A 259 17.53 7.32 -11.89
N ASP A 260 17.76 6.04 -11.65
CA ASP A 260 18.28 5.09 -12.64
C ASP A 260 17.33 3.89 -12.81
N ARG A 261 16.19 4.15 -13.44
CA ARG A 261 15.16 3.13 -13.71
C ARG A 261 15.72 1.93 -14.48
N LYS A 262 16.62 2.15 -15.44
CA LYS A 262 17.19 1.07 -16.27
C LYS A 262 18.03 0.09 -15.43
N ARG A 263 18.74 0.59 -14.43
CA ARG A 263 19.48 -0.26 -13.48
C ARG A 263 18.52 -1.15 -12.69
N ILE A 264 17.47 -0.56 -12.16
CA ILE A 264 16.45 -1.29 -11.40
C ILE A 264 15.72 -2.30 -12.29
N LEU A 265 15.26 -1.90 -13.48
CA LEU A 265 14.57 -2.79 -14.43
C LEU A 265 15.41 -3.98 -14.85
N ARG A 266 16.73 -3.78 -15.08
CA ARG A 266 17.67 -4.87 -15.36
C ARG A 266 17.77 -5.83 -14.18
N ARG A 267 17.80 -5.32 -12.96
CA ARG A 267 17.84 -6.16 -11.76
C ARG A 267 16.54 -6.95 -11.59
N VAL A 268 15.40 -6.29 -11.76
CA VAL A 268 14.07 -6.93 -11.72
C VAL A 268 13.96 -8.05 -12.76
N SER A 269 14.42 -7.83 -14.00
CA SER A 269 14.37 -8.85 -15.06
C SER A 269 15.13 -10.12 -14.72
N GLN A 270 16.22 -10.02 -13.93
CA GLN A 270 17.00 -11.16 -13.45
C GLN A 270 16.31 -11.96 -12.33
N LEU A 271 15.39 -11.31 -11.59
CA LEU A 271 14.71 -11.87 -10.41
C LEU A 271 13.27 -12.31 -10.70
N LEU A 272 12.73 -11.97 -11.86
CA LEU A 272 11.31 -12.00 -12.19
C LEU A 272 10.64 -13.37 -11.95
N GLY A 273 11.21 -14.46 -12.44
CA GLY A 273 10.55 -15.78 -12.42
C GLY A 273 9.37 -15.89 -13.39
N THR A 274 8.66 -17.03 -13.40
CA THR A 274 7.67 -17.34 -14.46
C THR A 274 6.24 -16.91 -14.15
N ASN A 275 5.82 -16.90 -12.89
CA ASN A 275 4.42 -16.70 -12.48
C ASN A 275 4.23 -15.42 -11.67
N ARG A 276 4.92 -14.35 -12.05
CA ARG A 276 4.86 -13.06 -11.36
C ARG A 276 4.49 -11.95 -12.31
N THR A 277 3.72 -11.00 -11.83
CA THR A 277 3.42 -9.74 -12.51
C THR A 277 4.11 -8.61 -11.79
N ILE A 278 4.84 -7.78 -12.54
CA ILE A 278 5.53 -6.61 -12.03
C ILE A 278 4.74 -5.37 -12.42
N PHE A 279 4.18 -4.71 -11.45
CA PHE A 279 3.57 -3.39 -11.61
C PHE A 279 4.64 -2.34 -11.34
N ILE A 280 5.05 -1.63 -12.39
CA ILE A 280 5.98 -0.52 -12.26
C ILE A 280 5.26 0.78 -11.93
N GLY A 281 5.79 1.55 -11.01
CA GLY A 281 5.35 2.92 -10.77
C GLY A 281 5.65 3.80 -11.98
N VAL A 282 4.61 4.41 -12.53
CA VAL A 282 4.72 5.34 -13.67
C VAL A 282 4.20 6.74 -13.32
N ILE A 283 3.74 6.90 -12.08
CA ILE A 283 3.26 8.15 -11.48
C ILE A 283 4.03 8.39 -10.19
N ASP A 284 4.56 9.60 -10.04
CA ASP A 284 5.15 10.07 -8.78
C ASP A 284 4.10 10.86 -7.99
N PRO A 285 3.56 10.32 -6.88
CA PRO A 285 2.50 11.00 -6.11
C PRO A 285 2.97 12.28 -5.40
N ILE A 286 4.27 12.41 -5.12
CA ILE A 286 4.85 13.56 -4.41
C ILE A 286 5.06 14.73 -5.38
N HIS A 287 5.43 14.45 -6.63
CA HIS A 287 5.67 15.51 -7.60
C HIS A 287 4.36 16.24 -7.95
N PRO A 288 4.28 17.59 -7.82
CA PRO A 288 3.01 18.31 -7.97
C PRO A 288 2.48 18.39 -9.41
N VAL A 289 3.33 18.14 -10.41
CA VAL A 289 2.93 18.18 -11.82
C VAL A 289 2.32 16.83 -12.22
N VAL A 290 1.18 16.90 -12.92
CA VAL A 290 0.54 15.71 -13.51
C VAL A 290 1.38 15.24 -14.70
N GLU A 291 1.78 13.98 -14.71
CA GLU A 291 2.44 13.34 -15.84
C GLU A 291 1.52 13.34 -17.06
N THR A 292 2.09 13.58 -18.23
CA THR A 292 1.33 13.42 -19.48
C THR A 292 1.16 11.93 -19.83
N PRO A 293 0.09 11.53 -20.53
CA PRO A 293 -0.04 10.16 -21.03
C PRO A 293 1.15 9.71 -21.90
N ALA A 294 1.80 10.64 -22.62
CA ALA A 294 2.98 10.35 -23.42
C ALA A 294 4.19 9.98 -22.54
N GLU A 295 4.44 10.70 -21.44
CA GLU A 295 5.50 10.37 -20.47
C GLU A 295 5.25 9.01 -19.82
N VAL A 296 4.01 8.72 -19.45
CA VAL A 296 3.63 7.41 -18.90
C VAL A 296 3.87 6.30 -19.94
N ARG A 297 3.39 6.48 -21.19
CA ARG A 297 3.66 5.56 -22.29
C ARG A 297 5.17 5.26 -22.42
N ASP A 298 6.00 6.30 -22.44
CA ASP A 298 7.45 6.15 -22.62
C ASP A 298 8.10 5.36 -21.47
N ARG A 299 7.65 5.57 -20.22
CA ARG A 299 8.05 4.78 -19.05
C ARG A 299 7.67 3.30 -19.20
N VAL A 300 6.47 3.02 -19.72
CA VAL A 300 6.02 1.64 -19.96
C VAL A 300 6.82 0.97 -21.07
N LEU A 301 7.07 1.66 -22.19
CA LEU A 301 7.88 1.15 -23.31
C LEU A 301 9.34 0.91 -22.86
N GLU A 302 9.91 1.79 -22.03
CA GLU A 302 11.21 1.56 -21.39
C GLU A 302 11.20 0.26 -20.60
N ALA A 303 10.20 0.03 -19.74
CA ALA A 303 10.10 -1.19 -18.95
C ALA A 303 9.89 -2.44 -19.82
N ALA A 304 9.10 -2.35 -20.87
CA ALA A 304 8.86 -3.45 -21.81
C ALA A 304 10.13 -3.87 -22.60
N SER A 305 11.17 -3.03 -22.63
CA SER A 305 12.48 -3.42 -23.16
C SER A 305 13.29 -4.35 -22.25
N PHE A 306 12.87 -4.50 -20.98
CA PHE A 306 13.50 -5.37 -19.97
C PHE A 306 12.60 -6.52 -19.52
N LEU A 307 11.29 -6.32 -19.52
CA LEU A 307 10.28 -7.25 -18.96
C LEU A 307 9.31 -7.69 -20.05
N PRO A 308 8.90 -8.96 -20.09
CA PRO A 308 7.86 -9.41 -21.01
C PRO A 308 6.54 -8.65 -20.76
N ALA A 309 5.89 -8.15 -21.79
CA ALA A 309 4.65 -7.38 -21.67
C ALA A 309 3.53 -8.15 -20.95
N VAL A 310 3.52 -9.49 -21.04
CA VAL A 310 2.55 -10.37 -20.35
C VAL A 310 2.77 -10.44 -18.83
N GLN A 311 3.92 -10.00 -18.33
CA GLN A 311 4.27 -9.95 -16.91
C GLN A 311 4.39 -8.49 -16.41
N LEU A 312 4.07 -7.51 -17.26
CA LEU A 312 4.17 -6.08 -16.97
C LEU A 312 2.80 -5.51 -16.62
N GLY A 313 2.75 -4.72 -15.57
CA GLY A 313 1.64 -3.85 -15.18
C GLY A 313 2.12 -2.45 -14.84
N THR A 314 1.21 -1.52 -14.64
CA THR A 314 1.50 -0.15 -14.21
C THR A 314 0.78 0.21 -12.93
N THR A 315 1.41 1.06 -12.12
CA THR A 315 0.86 1.56 -10.86
C THR A 315 1.39 2.97 -10.57
N ASP A 316 1.00 3.55 -9.46
CA ASP A 316 1.61 4.73 -8.86
C ASP A 316 2.82 4.31 -8.01
N ASP A 317 3.78 5.20 -7.75
CA ASP A 317 4.95 4.87 -6.90
C ASP A 317 4.56 4.62 -5.45
N CYS A 318 3.52 5.31 -4.95
CA CYS A 318 2.97 5.19 -3.62
C CYS A 318 1.48 5.60 -3.63
N GLY A 319 0.78 5.49 -2.49
CA GLY A 319 -0.50 6.15 -2.29
C GLY A 319 -0.35 7.67 -2.23
N PHE A 320 -1.42 8.41 -2.59
CA PHE A 320 -1.40 9.88 -2.62
C PHE A 320 -1.62 10.52 -1.25
N ALA A 321 -2.23 9.82 -0.30
CA ALA A 321 -2.47 10.32 1.06
C ALA A 321 -2.67 9.14 2.03
N PRO A 322 -1.58 8.48 2.47
CA PRO A 322 -1.64 7.25 3.26
C PRO A 322 -2.14 7.46 4.70
N PHE A 323 -2.10 8.70 5.19
CA PHE A 323 -2.62 9.09 6.51
C PHE A 323 -3.85 10.01 6.37
N ALA A 324 -4.76 9.95 7.33
CA ALA A 324 -6.02 10.69 7.28
C ALA A 324 -5.84 12.22 7.33
N ASP A 325 -4.74 12.68 7.87
CA ASP A 325 -4.37 14.08 8.03
C ASP A 325 -3.42 14.60 6.94
N ASP A 326 -3.03 13.75 5.98
CA ASP A 326 -2.21 14.16 4.85
C ASP A 326 -3.04 14.99 3.85
N THR A 327 -2.63 16.24 3.66
CA THR A 327 -3.25 17.21 2.75
C THR A 327 -2.27 17.80 1.74
N SER A 328 -1.09 17.21 1.62
CA SER A 328 0.00 17.70 0.76
C SER A 328 -0.39 17.68 -0.73
N THR A 329 -0.96 16.58 -1.21
CA THR A 329 -1.42 16.45 -2.58
C THR A 329 -2.89 16.90 -2.73
N ALA A 330 -3.16 17.77 -3.70
CA ALA A 330 -4.53 18.14 -4.02
C ALA A 330 -5.30 16.96 -4.65
N ARG A 331 -6.54 16.74 -4.19
CA ARG A 331 -7.41 15.64 -4.63
C ARG A 331 -7.58 15.59 -6.16
N GLU A 332 -7.75 16.76 -6.80
CA GLU A 332 -7.88 16.86 -8.27
C GLU A 332 -6.61 16.41 -9.00
N ILE A 333 -5.45 16.71 -8.46
CA ILE A 333 -4.15 16.28 -8.99
C ILE A 333 -4.05 14.76 -8.93
N ALA A 334 -4.43 14.14 -7.81
CA ALA A 334 -4.39 12.68 -7.67
C ALA A 334 -5.24 11.97 -8.73
N PHE A 335 -6.49 12.39 -8.95
CA PHE A 335 -7.34 11.79 -9.99
C PHE A 335 -6.81 12.03 -11.41
N SER A 336 -6.28 13.23 -11.69
CA SER A 336 -5.68 13.53 -12.99
C SER A 336 -4.46 12.64 -13.27
N LYS A 337 -3.63 12.38 -12.25
CA LYS A 337 -2.49 11.47 -12.33
C LYS A 337 -2.93 10.02 -12.58
N VAL A 338 -3.97 9.55 -11.89
CA VAL A 338 -4.55 8.21 -12.14
C VAL A 338 -5.07 8.09 -13.58
N GLN A 339 -5.76 9.13 -14.09
CA GLN A 339 -6.22 9.15 -15.48
C GLN A 339 -5.05 9.10 -16.47
N ALA A 340 -4.00 9.91 -16.25
CA ALA A 340 -2.81 9.91 -17.11
C ALA A 340 -2.12 8.53 -17.11
N ARG A 341 -2.09 7.82 -15.97
CA ARG A 341 -1.59 6.45 -15.88
C ARG A 341 -2.37 5.51 -16.79
N VAL A 342 -3.71 5.55 -16.73
CA VAL A 342 -4.57 4.69 -17.53
C VAL A 342 -4.37 4.96 -19.03
N GLU A 343 -4.49 6.22 -19.45
CA GLU A 343 -4.34 6.64 -20.84
C GLU A 343 -2.96 6.30 -21.42
N GLY A 344 -1.89 6.58 -20.67
CA GLY A 344 -0.53 6.28 -21.10
C GLY A 344 -0.24 4.77 -21.18
N THR A 345 -0.81 3.99 -20.25
CA THR A 345 -0.71 2.51 -20.32
C THR A 345 -1.41 1.96 -21.54
N GLU A 346 -2.59 2.47 -21.89
CA GLU A 346 -3.30 2.08 -23.12
C GLU A 346 -2.52 2.47 -24.38
N MET A 347 -1.88 3.64 -24.39
CA MET A 347 -1.03 4.06 -25.52
C MET A 347 0.13 3.07 -25.71
N ALA A 348 0.81 2.71 -24.63
CA ALA A 348 1.92 1.75 -24.67
C ALA A 348 1.46 0.35 -25.11
N ALA A 349 0.31 -0.13 -24.59
CA ALA A 349 -0.25 -1.42 -24.99
C ALA A 349 -0.54 -1.48 -26.49
N ARG A 350 -1.10 -0.41 -27.08
CA ARG A 350 -1.31 -0.32 -28.53
C ARG A 350 0.00 -0.37 -29.34
N GLU A 351 1.04 0.32 -28.87
CA GLU A 351 2.36 0.30 -29.55
C GLU A 351 3.04 -1.07 -29.46
N LEU A 352 2.86 -1.78 -28.36
CA LEU A 352 3.40 -3.13 -28.13
C LEU A 352 2.57 -4.23 -28.80
N GLY A 353 1.37 -3.91 -29.31
CA GLY A 353 0.48 -4.87 -29.95
C GLY A 353 -0.15 -5.89 -28.99
N VAL A 354 -0.40 -5.50 -27.74
CA VAL A 354 -0.96 -6.35 -26.68
C VAL A 354 -2.27 -5.86 -26.11
#